data_ab16f9eb7c88cafa3041afb5157111b6
#
_entry.id   ab16f9eb7c88cafa3041afb5157111b6
#
_cell.length_a   1.000
_cell.length_b   1.000
_cell.length_c   1.000
_cell.angle_alpha   90.00
_cell.angle_beta   90.00
_cell.angle_gamma   90.00
#
_symmetry.space_group_name_H-M   'P 1'
#
loop_
_entity.id
_entity.type
_entity.pdbx_description
1 polymer ?
#
loop_
_entity_poly.entity_id
_entity_poly.type
_entity_poly.pdbx_seq_one_letter_code
_entity_poly.pdbx_strand_id
1 'polypeptide(L)'
;MSEVPTRVGVLGGGRMGAGIAHAFLVAGSSLAVVERNETEADGALKRVVAAAQTSIDRGTVTETLEQFTDRLDVGIDDALFDECDLVIEAVPEDLDLKVASLRRIESRVGAETPIASNTSSISIDDLAATMQFPARLLGLHFFNPVPASELVEIVVGAQTEPGIVKAAQGWVNALDKTPVTVRNSPGFASSRLGLAIGLEAIRMLEEGVASASDIDAAMVLGYKFPVGPLRLTDIVGLDVRLGIAEYLHSQLGERFAPPQLLRDKVAAGELGRKSGRGFFDWSAE
;
A
#
# COMPACT_ATOMS: atom_id res chain seq x y z
N MET A 1 -12.13 23.40 2.49
CA MET A 1 -11.34 22.37 1.76
C MET A 1 -10.33 21.87 2.77
N SER A 2 -10.21 20.56 2.96
CA SER A 2 -9.15 19.99 3.79
C SER A 2 -7.82 20.18 3.06
N GLU A 3 -6.89 20.87 3.68
CA GLU A 3 -5.55 21.08 3.12
C GLU A 3 -4.70 19.83 3.35
N VAL A 4 -3.87 19.47 2.38
CA VAL A 4 -2.81 18.48 2.58
C VAL A 4 -1.78 19.03 3.57
N PRO A 5 -1.00 18.16 4.25
CA PRO A 5 0.13 18.63 5.05
C PRO A 5 1.10 19.44 4.19
N THR A 6 1.67 20.52 4.74
CA THR A 6 2.57 21.41 3.98
C THR A 6 3.84 20.65 3.57
N ARG A 7 4.40 19.86 4.49
CA ARG A 7 5.60 19.04 4.24
C ARG A 7 5.35 17.60 4.67
N VAL A 8 5.54 16.66 3.73
CA VAL A 8 5.34 15.22 3.95
C VAL A 8 6.65 14.47 3.82
N GLY A 9 6.97 13.68 4.84
CA GLY A 9 8.08 12.74 4.80
C GLY A 9 7.65 11.37 4.29
N VAL A 10 8.51 10.69 3.54
CA VAL A 10 8.33 9.29 3.13
C VAL A 10 9.61 8.52 3.40
N LEU A 11 9.55 7.53 4.30
CA LEU A 11 10.66 6.62 4.53
C LEU A 11 10.52 5.39 3.64
N GLY A 12 11.43 5.23 2.69
CA GLY A 12 11.39 4.21 1.66
C GLY A 12 10.75 4.72 0.36
N GLY A 13 11.58 5.06 -0.62
CA GLY A 13 11.18 5.57 -1.95
C GLY A 13 11.07 4.47 -3.02
N GLY A 14 10.74 3.24 -2.61
CA GLY A 14 10.39 2.15 -3.52
C GLY A 14 9.15 2.47 -4.37
N ARG A 15 8.58 1.45 -5.04
CA ARG A 15 7.41 1.66 -5.90
C ARG A 15 6.24 2.34 -5.18
N MET A 16 5.94 1.89 -3.95
CA MET A 16 4.84 2.47 -3.17
C MET A 16 5.19 3.86 -2.66
N GLY A 17 6.34 4.01 -1.99
CA GLY A 17 6.75 5.30 -1.43
C GLY A 17 6.93 6.39 -2.48
N ALA A 18 7.50 6.08 -3.65
CA ALA A 18 7.58 7.05 -4.75
C ALA A 18 6.20 7.46 -5.28
N GLY A 19 5.26 6.50 -5.37
CA GLY A 19 3.87 6.79 -5.75
C GLY A 19 3.14 7.64 -4.71
N ILE A 20 3.36 7.38 -3.41
CA ILE A 20 2.81 8.18 -2.31
C ILE A 20 3.40 9.60 -2.34
N ALA A 21 4.73 9.72 -2.45
CA ALA A 21 5.40 11.01 -2.57
C ALA A 21 4.85 11.81 -3.77
N HIS A 22 4.72 11.19 -4.94
CA HIS A 22 4.13 11.82 -6.11
C HIS A 22 2.70 12.31 -5.85
N ALA A 23 1.85 11.51 -5.18
CA ALA A 23 0.46 11.90 -4.92
C ALA A 23 0.37 13.17 -4.05
N PHE A 24 1.16 13.26 -2.97
CA PHE A 24 1.23 14.46 -2.14
C PHE A 24 1.88 15.65 -2.85
N LEU A 25 2.90 15.40 -3.67
CA LEU A 25 3.57 16.44 -4.45
C LEU A 25 2.60 17.12 -5.44
N VAL A 26 1.79 16.33 -6.14
CA VAL A 26 0.72 16.80 -7.04
C VAL A 26 -0.36 17.57 -6.28
N ALA A 27 -0.66 17.17 -5.06
CA ALA A 27 -1.63 17.86 -4.21
C ALA A 27 -1.10 19.16 -3.57
N GLY A 28 0.17 19.52 -3.81
CA GLY A 28 0.75 20.80 -3.39
C GLY A 28 1.70 20.73 -2.18
N SER A 29 1.92 19.56 -1.59
CA SER A 29 2.90 19.40 -0.49
C SER A 29 4.34 19.55 -0.99
N SER A 30 5.27 19.93 -0.10
CA SER A 30 6.69 19.65 -0.27
C SER A 30 7.04 18.29 0.31
N LEU A 31 8.03 17.61 -0.26
CA LEU A 31 8.34 16.21 0.04
C LEU A 31 9.76 16.02 0.53
N ALA A 32 9.92 15.15 1.53
CA ALA A 32 11.19 14.61 1.99
C ALA A 32 11.17 13.09 1.86
N VAL A 33 11.97 12.53 0.95
CA VAL A 33 12.06 11.08 0.78
C VAL A 33 13.41 10.60 1.31
N VAL A 34 13.38 9.69 2.27
CA VAL A 34 14.59 9.14 2.87
C VAL A 34 14.74 7.66 2.51
N GLU A 35 15.94 7.31 2.08
CA GLU A 35 16.32 5.96 1.69
C GLU A 35 17.51 5.44 2.51
N ARG A 36 17.75 4.12 2.39
CA ARG A 36 18.80 3.43 3.15
C ARG A 36 20.22 3.70 2.67
N ASN A 37 20.41 4.13 1.42
CA ASN A 37 21.69 4.46 0.80
C ASN A 37 21.49 5.33 -0.43
N GLU A 38 22.58 5.92 -0.94
CA GLU A 38 22.59 6.84 -2.08
C GLU A 38 22.03 6.22 -3.37
N THR A 39 22.33 4.94 -3.65
CA THR A 39 21.83 4.24 -4.84
C THR A 39 20.31 4.14 -4.83
N GLU A 40 19.72 3.84 -3.68
CA GLU A 40 18.26 3.77 -3.54
C GLU A 40 17.64 5.18 -3.54
N ALA A 41 18.34 6.19 -2.98
CA ALA A 41 17.89 7.58 -3.03
C ALA A 41 17.84 8.09 -4.47
N ASP A 42 18.90 7.86 -5.27
CA ASP A 42 18.91 8.17 -6.71
C ASP A 42 17.78 7.45 -7.46
N GLY A 43 17.53 6.19 -7.10
CA GLY A 43 16.43 5.42 -7.66
C GLY A 43 15.07 5.99 -7.29
N ALA A 44 14.88 6.44 -6.05
CA ALA A 44 13.66 7.09 -5.57
C ALA A 44 13.39 8.41 -6.29
N LEU A 45 14.43 9.27 -6.39
CA LEU A 45 14.35 10.52 -7.13
C LEU A 45 13.88 10.29 -8.57
N LYS A 46 14.52 9.36 -9.29
CA LYS A 46 14.17 9.02 -10.67
C LYS A 46 12.71 8.56 -10.79
N ARG A 47 12.21 7.75 -9.84
CA ARG A 47 10.83 7.27 -9.84
C ARG A 47 9.82 8.40 -9.64
N VAL A 48 10.06 9.29 -8.68
CA VAL A 48 9.16 10.44 -8.40
C VAL A 48 9.14 11.40 -9.57
N VAL A 49 10.31 11.76 -10.09
CA VAL A 49 10.46 12.65 -11.25
C VAL A 49 9.78 12.07 -12.50
N ALA A 50 9.94 10.78 -12.77
CA ALA A 50 9.27 10.12 -13.90
C ALA A 50 7.74 10.10 -13.72
N ALA A 51 7.24 9.93 -12.49
CA ALA A 51 5.80 10.00 -12.21
C ALA A 51 5.26 11.41 -12.41
N ALA A 52 5.99 12.47 -11.96
CA ALA A 52 5.63 13.86 -12.19
C ALA A 52 5.61 14.19 -13.69
N GLN A 53 6.63 13.79 -14.45
CA GLN A 53 6.68 13.97 -15.90
C GLN A 53 5.49 13.29 -16.59
N THR A 54 5.13 12.07 -16.15
CA THR A 54 3.95 11.36 -16.70
C THR A 54 2.65 12.14 -16.45
N SER A 55 2.50 12.80 -15.29
CA SER A 55 1.34 13.63 -14.99
C SER A 55 1.30 14.89 -15.86
N ILE A 56 2.44 15.51 -16.13
CA ILE A 56 2.58 16.65 -17.04
C ILE A 56 2.20 16.23 -18.46
N ASP A 57 2.77 15.14 -18.95
CA ASP A 57 2.54 14.64 -20.33
C ASP A 57 1.07 14.28 -20.58
N ARG A 58 0.37 13.84 -19.52
CA ARG A 58 -1.07 13.54 -19.57
C ARG A 58 -1.96 14.77 -19.38
N GLY A 59 -1.40 15.93 -19.07
CA GLY A 59 -2.14 17.14 -18.80
C GLY A 59 -3.01 17.09 -17.55
N THR A 60 -2.68 16.21 -16.58
CA THR A 60 -3.39 16.10 -15.30
C THR A 60 -2.96 17.13 -14.28
N VAL A 61 -1.85 17.82 -14.54
CA VAL A 61 -1.29 18.91 -13.73
C VAL A 61 -0.88 20.06 -14.62
N THR A 62 -0.80 21.29 -14.07
CA THR A 62 -0.39 22.49 -14.79
C THR A 62 1.02 22.95 -14.43
N GLU A 63 1.61 22.40 -13.38
CA GLU A 63 2.94 22.70 -12.90
C GLU A 63 4.03 22.15 -13.83
N THR A 64 5.18 22.83 -13.86
CA THR A 64 6.36 22.37 -14.59
C THR A 64 7.15 21.34 -13.76
N LEU A 65 8.02 20.57 -14.43
CA LEU A 65 8.90 19.62 -13.73
C LEU A 65 9.83 20.33 -12.73
N GLU A 66 10.31 21.52 -13.05
CA GLU A 66 11.14 22.35 -12.16
C GLU A 66 10.38 22.69 -10.87
N GLN A 67 9.11 23.13 -10.95
CA GLN A 67 8.28 23.41 -9.79
C GLN A 67 8.06 22.18 -8.89
N PHE A 68 7.98 20.98 -9.47
CA PHE A 68 7.92 19.73 -8.70
C PHE A 68 9.26 19.41 -8.03
N THR A 69 10.36 19.54 -8.74
CA THR A 69 11.69 19.24 -8.18
C THR A 69 12.12 20.23 -7.10
N ASP A 70 11.71 21.48 -7.18
CA ASP A 70 11.97 22.51 -6.15
C ASP A 70 11.30 22.21 -4.81
N ARG A 71 10.30 21.34 -4.80
CA ARG A 71 9.57 20.90 -3.59
C ARG A 71 9.91 19.46 -3.17
N LEU A 72 10.96 18.86 -3.73
CA LEU A 72 11.32 17.47 -3.52
C LEU A 72 12.75 17.32 -3.02
N ASP A 73 12.91 16.98 -1.76
CA ASP A 73 14.16 16.58 -1.16
C ASP A 73 14.25 15.04 -1.14
N VAL A 74 15.34 14.48 -1.63
CA VAL A 74 15.60 13.03 -1.56
C VAL A 74 17.02 12.80 -1.03
N GLY A 75 17.17 11.94 -0.03
CA GLY A 75 18.46 11.66 0.57
C GLY A 75 18.47 10.45 1.49
N ILE A 76 19.50 10.38 2.32
CA ILE A 76 19.72 9.29 3.28
C ILE A 76 19.70 9.76 4.75
N ASP A 77 19.62 11.07 4.96
CA ASP A 77 19.65 11.67 6.31
C ASP A 77 18.22 11.82 6.85
N ASP A 78 17.98 11.21 8.02
CA ASP A 78 16.69 11.33 8.72
C ASP A 78 16.37 12.77 9.15
N ALA A 79 17.37 13.69 9.16
CA ALA A 79 17.15 15.12 9.44
C ALA A 79 16.18 15.78 8.44
N LEU A 80 15.99 15.19 7.26
CA LEU A 80 14.99 15.64 6.29
C LEU A 80 13.55 15.58 6.83
N PHE A 81 13.30 14.82 7.91
CA PHE A 81 11.99 14.71 8.56
C PHE A 81 11.72 15.77 9.61
N ASP A 82 12.72 16.55 10.05
CA ASP A 82 12.61 17.46 11.21
C ASP A 82 11.44 18.46 11.10
N GLU A 83 11.11 18.89 9.88
CA GLU A 83 10.04 19.87 9.61
C GLU A 83 8.81 19.26 8.95
N CYS A 84 8.65 17.93 8.99
CA CYS A 84 7.50 17.28 8.38
C CYS A 84 6.26 17.36 9.26
N ASP A 85 5.11 17.66 8.65
CA ASP A 85 3.79 17.67 9.28
C ASP A 85 3.15 16.27 9.31
N LEU A 86 3.65 15.36 8.50
CA LEU A 86 3.27 13.95 8.40
C LEU A 86 4.46 13.16 7.89
N VAL A 87 4.74 12.00 8.46
CA VAL A 87 5.71 11.05 7.87
C VAL A 87 5.06 9.70 7.63
N ILE A 88 5.26 9.16 6.42
CA ILE A 88 4.69 7.88 5.99
C ILE A 88 5.83 6.86 5.81
N GLU A 89 5.75 5.77 6.56
CA GLU A 89 6.63 4.61 6.41
C GLU A 89 6.14 3.75 5.24
N ALA A 90 7.01 3.49 4.25
CA ALA A 90 6.74 2.69 3.06
C ALA A 90 7.88 1.70 2.74
N VAL A 91 8.57 1.21 3.79
CA VAL A 91 9.62 0.18 3.67
C VAL A 91 9.00 -1.21 3.40
N PRO A 92 9.79 -2.22 3.00
CA PRO A 92 9.30 -3.59 2.80
C PRO A 92 8.47 -4.14 3.96
N GLU A 93 7.56 -5.08 3.67
CA GLU A 93 6.60 -5.65 4.62
C GLU A 93 7.30 -6.67 5.54
N ASP A 94 8.07 -6.15 6.49
CA ASP A 94 8.81 -6.88 7.51
C ASP A 94 8.63 -6.16 8.85
N LEU A 95 8.21 -6.89 9.89
CA LEU A 95 7.85 -6.31 11.18
C LEU A 95 9.03 -5.60 11.85
N ASP A 96 10.19 -6.25 11.90
CA ASP A 96 11.37 -5.70 12.59
C ASP A 96 11.89 -4.46 11.85
N LEU A 97 11.88 -4.49 10.52
CA LEU A 97 12.26 -3.35 9.70
C LEU A 97 11.30 -2.17 9.91
N LYS A 98 9.98 -2.42 9.95
CA LYS A 98 8.99 -1.36 10.19
C LYS A 98 9.10 -0.78 11.59
N VAL A 99 9.31 -1.61 12.60
CA VAL A 99 9.55 -1.15 13.99
C VAL A 99 10.80 -0.27 14.06
N ALA A 100 11.91 -0.70 13.45
CA ALA A 100 13.13 0.10 13.39
C ALA A 100 12.91 1.43 12.65
N SER A 101 12.16 1.39 11.54
CA SER A 101 11.82 2.56 10.73
C SER A 101 10.95 3.56 11.49
N LEU A 102 9.91 3.09 12.17
CA LEU A 102 9.03 3.95 12.97
C LEU A 102 9.78 4.63 14.12
N ARG A 103 10.70 3.92 14.78
CA ARG A 103 11.57 4.50 15.82
C ARG A 103 12.51 5.57 15.26
N ARG A 104 13.06 5.36 14.07
CA ARG A 104 13.88 6.38 13.37
C ARG A 104 13.05 7.63 13.10
N ILE A 105 11.88 7.49 12.51
CA ILE A 105 10.95 8.62 12.26
C ILE A 105 10.63 9.32 13.59
N GLU A 106 10.23 8.55 14.60
CA GLU A 106 9.80 9.08 15.90
C GLU A 106 10.89 9.92 16.59
N SER A 107 12.16 9.58 16.39
CA SER A 107 13.29 10.31 16.96
C SER A 107 13.54 11.68 16.32
N ARG A 108 12.94 11.95 15.17
CA ARG A 108 13.18 13.17 14.36
C ARG A 108 12.02 14.15 14.40
N VAL A 109 10.79 13.66 14.46
CA VAL A 109 9.59 14.50 14.37
C VAL A 109 9.06 14.88 15.76
N GLY A 110 8.32 15.98 15.85
CA GLY A 110 7.67 16.43 17.08
C GLY A 110 6.71 15.39 17.66
N ALA A 111 6.43 15.45 18.96
CA ALA A 111 5.58 14.47 19.64
C ALA A 111 4.15 14.40 19.08
N GLU A 112 3.66 15.51 18.54
CA GLU A 112 2.31 15.64 17.95
C GLU A 112 2.28 15.34 16.45
N THR A 113 3.43 15.20 15.77
CA THR A 113 3.47 14.95 14.33
C THR A 113 2.90 13.56 14.02
N PRO A 114 1.85 13.43 13.20
CA PRO A 114 1.31 12.16 12.79
C PRO A 114 2.34 11.31 12.05
N ILE A 115 2.31 10.02 12.34
CA ILE A 115 3.11 9.01 11.62
C ILE A 115 2.14 7.99 11.04
N ALA A 116 2.35 7.62 9.77
CA ALA A 116 1.55 6.60 9.12
C ALA A 116 2.41 5.43 8.64
N SER A 117 1.88 4.22 8.68
CA SER A 117 2.47 3.07 7.99
C SER A 117 1.65 2.68 6.77
N ASN A 118 2.31 2.44 5.64
CA ASN A 118 1.69 1.92 4.42
C ASN A 118 1.65 0.38 4.42
N THR A 119 1.69 -0.26 5.58
CA THR A 119 1.56 -1.72 5.68
C THR A 119 0.25 -2.20 5.07
N SER A 120 0.29 -3.38 4.47
CA SER A 120 -0.90 -4.06 3.92
C SER A 120 -1.48 -5.12 4.86
N SER A 121 -0.72 -5.55 5.88
CA SER A 121 -1.09 -6.69 6.71
C SER A 121 -0.65 -6.60 8.16
N ILE A 122 0.44 -5.90 8.46
CA ILE A 122 0.97 -5.81 9.84
C ILE A 122 0.03 -4.95 10.69
N SER A 123 -0.22 -5.42 11.89
CA SER A 123 -1.11 -4.77 12.86
C SER A 123 -0.59 -3.38 13.25
N ILE A 124 -1.42 -2.35 13.09
CA ILE A 124 -1.12 -1.00 13.54
C ILE A 124 -0.97 -0.96 15.07
N ASP A 125 -1.70 -1.79 15.80
CA ASP A 125 -1.58 -1.87 17.27
C ASP A 125 -0.23 -2.46 17.70
N ASP A 126 0.27 -3.49 16.99
CA ASP A 126 1.58 -4.07 17.27
C ASP A 126 2.72 -3.10 16.97
N LEU A 127 2.60 -2.33 15.88
CA LEU A 127 3.55 -1.26 15.55
C LEU A 127 3.49 -0.13 16.59
N ALA A 128 2.29 0.32 16.97
CA ALA A 128 2.07 1.37 17.95
C ALA A 128 2.65 1.01 19.34
N ALA A 129 2.52 -0.26 19.75
CA ALA A 129 3.06 -0.74 21.03
C ALA A 129 4.59 -0.61 21.15
N THR A 130 5.31 -0.43 20.04
CA THR A 130 6.77 -0.25 20.02
C THR A 130 7.21 1.21 20.06
N MET A 131 6.27 2.15 19.97
CA MET A 131 6.51 3.59 19.91
C MET A 131 6.39 4.26 21.27
N GLN A 132 7.06 5.40 21.43
CA GLN A 132 6.96 6.24 22.63
C GLN A 132 5.63 7.00 22.67
N PHE A 133 5.13 7.43 21.51
CA PHE A 133 3.88 8.18 21.36
C PHE A 133 2.91 7.45 20.41
N PRO A 134 2.31 6.33 20.86
CA PRO A 134 1.50 5.46 19.99
C PRO A 134 0.22 6.12 19.46
N ALA A 135 -0.30 7.14 20.14
CA ALA A 135 -1.54 7.82 19.77
C ALA A 135 -1.48 8.53 18.41
N ARG A 136 -0.27 8.84 17.93
CA ARG A 136 -0.05 9.51 16.64
C ARG A 136 0.14 8.57 15.45
N LEU A 137 0.14 7.26 15.68
CA LEU A 137 0.26 6.27 14.62
C LEU A 137 -1.10 5.87 14.05
N LEU A 138 -1.18 5.79 12.71
CA LEU A 138 -2.28 5.19 11.98
C LEU A 138 -1.74 4.42 10.76
N GLY A 139 -2.59 3.62 10.12
CA GLY A 139 -2.29 3.08 8.79
C GLY A 139 -2.83 3.99 7.70
N LEU A 140 -2.01 4.26 6.68
CA LEU A 140 -2.44 4.82 5.39
C LEU A 140 -2.08 3.81 4.30
N HIS A 141 -2.99 2.88 4.07
CA HIS A 141 -2.77 1.79 3.13
C HIS A 141 -3.18 2.22 1.72
N PHE A 142 -2.17 2.58 0.92
CA PHE A 142 -2.29 2.91 -0.49
C PHE A 142 -2.22 1.66 -1.36
N PHE A 143 -2.79 1.71 -2.55
CA PHE A 143 -2.85 0.60 -3.50
C PHE A 143 -1.97 0.85 -4.72
N ASN A 144 -1.30 -0.18 -5.20
CA ASN A 144 -0.46 -0.14 -6.39
C ASN A 144 -1.30 -0.31 -7.67
N PRO A 145 -1.14 0.53 -8.71
CA PRO A 145 -0.32 1.75 -8.75
C PRO A 145 -1.01 2.93 -8.05
N VAL A 146 -0.27 3.66 -7.21
CA VAL A 146 -0.85 4.76 -6.41
C VAL A 146 -1.57 5.82 -7.25
N PRO A 147 -1.05 6.26 -8.43
CA PRO A 147 -1.75 7.25 -9.24
C PRO A 147 -3.10 6.75 -9.83
N ALA A 148 -3.25 5.46 -10.04
CA ALA A 148 -4.46 4.89 -10.65
C ALA A 148 -5.49 4.40 -9.62
N SER A 149 -5.09 4.22 -8.37
CA SER A 149 -5.99 3.77 -7.31
C SER A 149 -6.75 4.94 -6.72
N GLU A 150 -8.06 4.81 -6.66
CA GLU A 150 -8.95 5.79 -6.04
C GLU A 150 -9.14 5.58 -4.53
N LEU A 151 -8.61 4.49 -3.97
CA LEU A 151 -8.82 4.07 -2.60
C LEU A 151 -7.57 4.29 -1.73
N VAL A 152 -7.78 4.79 -0.51
CA VAL A 152 -6.84 4.67 0.61
C VAL A 152 -7.58 4.16 1.84
N GLU A 153 -7.14 3.04 2.42
CA GLU A 153 -7.66 2.60 3.72
C GLU A 153 -6.94 3.34 4.84
N ILE A 154 -7.72 4.00 5.68
CA ILE A 154 -7.26 4.61 6.93
C ILE A 154 -7.47 3.60 8.04
N VAL A 155 -6.38 2.98 8.50
CA VAL A 155 -6.42 1.93 9.51
C VAL A 155 -6.21 2.55 10.89
N VAL A 156 -7.25 2.44 11.72
CA VAL A 156 -7.30 3.06 13.06
C VAL A 156 -6.91 2.03 14.11
N GLY A 157 -5.78 2.24 14.76
CA GLY A 157 -5.35 1.45 15.92
C GLY A 157 -6.14 1.79 17.17
N ALA A 158 -6.05 0.94 18.19
CA ALA A 158 -6.76 1.12 19.46
C ALA A 158 -6.36 2.41 20.19
N GLN A 159 -5.15 2.91 19.98
CA GLN A 159 -4.60 4.11 20.61
C GLN A 159 -4.61 5.33 19.68
N THR A 160 -4.92 5.17 18.39
CA THR A 160 -4.90 6.27 17.41
C THR A 160 -5.85 7.39 17.82
N GLU A 161 -5.33 8.62 17.90
CA GLU A 161 -6.11 9.80 18.27
C GLU A 161 -7.19 10.14 17.21
N PRO A 162 -8.45 10.38 17.61
CA PRO A 162 -9.53 10.70 16.68
C PRO A 162 -9.28 11.93 15.81
N GLY A 163 -8.53 12.92 16.32
CA GLY A 163 -8.14 14.11 15.57
C GLY A 163 -7.30 13.77 14.33
N ILE A 164 -6.36 12.85 14.47
CA ILE A 164 -5.49 12.39 13.38
C ILE A 164 -6.30 11.61 12.33
N VAL A 165 -7.25 10.79 12.77
CA VAL A 165 -8.14 10.07 11.84
C VAL A 165 -8.94 11.05 10.97
N LYS A 166 -9.49 12.10 11.58
CA LYS A 166 -10.21 13.15 10.85
C LYS A 166 -9.29 13.92 9.89
N ALA A 167 -8.08 14.24 10.31
CA ALA A 167 -7.09 14.88 9.46
C ALA A 167 -6.73 13.98 8.27
N ALA A 168 -6.49 12.69 8.50
CA ALA A 168 -6.18 11.71 7.45
C ALA A 168 -7.30 11.57 6.40
N GLN A 169 -8.57 11.57 6.83
CA GLN A 169 -9.71 11.62 5.90
C GLN A 169 -9.65 12.87 5.02
N GLY A 170 -9.29 14.00 5.61
CA GLY A 170 -9.08 15.24 4.89
C GLY A 170 -7.96 15.16 3.86
N TRP A 171 -6.81 14.64 4.25
CA TRP A 171 -5.67 14.46 3.35
C TRP A 171 -6.01 13.56 2.17
N VAL A 172 -6.62 12.40 2.43
CA VAL A 172 -7.00 11.45 1.38
C VAL A 172 -7.97 12.07 0.38
N ASN A 173 -8.96 12.84 0.85
CA ASN A 173 -9.87 13.58 -0.04
C ASN A 173 -9.12 14.65 -0.87
N ALA A 174 -8.13 15.32 -0.28
CA ALA A 174 -7.32 16.33 -0.98
C ALA A 174 -6.39 15.71 -2.04
N LEU A 175 -6.06 14.40 -1.92
CA LEU A 175 -5.37 13.61 -2.94
C LEU A 175 -6.30 13.14 -4.08
N ASP A 176 -7.57 13.59 -4.11
CA ASP A 176 -8.60 13.10 -5.03
C ASP A 176 -8.81 11.57 -4.94
N LYS A 177 -8.77 11.05 -3.69
CA LYS A 177 -8.98 9.63 -3.38
C LYS A 177 -10.10 9.46 -2.36
N THR A 178 -10.69 8.29 -2.33
CA THR A 178 -11.76 7.93 -1.39
C THR A 178 -11.18 7.34 -0.11
N PRO A 179 -11.37 7.98 1.06
CA PRO A 179 -10.94 7.40 2.33
C PRO A 179 -11.92 6.32 2.80
N VAL A 180 -11.41 5.13 3.07
CA VAL A 180 -12.16 4.06 3.74
C VAL A 180 -11.57 3.85 5.13
N THR A 181 -12.30 4.26 6.16
CA THR A 181 -11.83 4.16 7.54
C THR A 181 -12.19 2.80 8.12
N VAL A 182 -11.19 2.06 8.59
CA VAL A 182 -11.34 0.73 9.19
C VAL A 182 -10.60 0.67 10.52
N ARG A 183 -11.13 -0.10 11.48
CA ARG A 183 -10.37 -0.43 12.69
C ARG A 183 -9.29 -1.45 12.37
N ASN A 184 -8.15 -1.33 13.06
CA ASN A 184 -7.06 -2.31 12.95
C ASN A 184 -7.62 -3.73 13.14
N SER A 185 -7.42 -4.56 12.12
CA SER A 185 -7.88 -5.95 12.06
C SER A 185 -7.06 -6.68 11.00
N PRO A 186 -6.78 -7.98 11.17
CA PRO A 186 -6.01 -8.75 10.19
C PRO A 186 -6.57 -8.61 8.76
N GLY A 187 -5.72 -8.12 7.84
CA GLY A 187 -6.07 -7.90 6.43
C GLY A 187 -6.97 -6.69 6.16
N PHE A 188 -7.22 -5.85 7.18
CA PHE A 188 -8.05 -4.65 7.08
C PHE A 188 -9.42 -4.95 6.44
N ALA A 189 -9.92 -4.15 5.51
CA ALA A 189 -11.14 -4.49 4.76
C ALA A 189 -10.81 -5.10 3.40
N SER A 190 -9.98 -4.44 2.58
CA SER A 190 -9.76 -4.81 1.19
C SER A 190 -8.99 -6.11 1.04
N SER A 191 -7.86 -6.27 1.75
CA SER A 191 -7.05 -7.49 1.68
C SER A 191 -7.82 -8.70 2.20
N ARG A 192 -8.58 -8.52 3.29
CA ARG A 192 -9.39 -9.58 3.88
C ARG A 192 -10.54 -10.03 2.97
N LEU A 193 -11.30 -9.09 2.39
CA LEU A 193 -12.40 -9.40 1.47
C LEU A 193 -11.88 -9.96 0.15
N GLY A 194 -10.85 -9.31 -0.42
CA GLY A 194 -10.26 -9.77 -1.68
C GLY A 194 -9.64 -11.15 -1.56
N LEU A 195 -9.03 -11.48 -0.40
CA LEU A 195 -8.50 -12.81 -0.16
C LEU A 195 -9.64 -13.83 0.03
N ALA A 196 -10.68 -13.53 0.81
CA ALA A 196 -11.80 -14.46 1.04
C ALA A 196 -12.45 -14.88 -0.27
N ILE A 197 -12.70 -13.93 -1.18
CA ILE A 197 -13.26 -14.20 -2.51
C ILE A 197 -12.27 -15.01 -3.36
N GLY A 198 -10.98 -14.63 -3.34
CA GLY A 198 -9.94 -15.33 -4.10
C GLY A 198 -9.76 -16.78 -3.64
N LEU A 199 -9.71 -17.03 -2.32
CA LEU A 199 -9.57 -18.39 -1.77
C LEU A 199 -10.77 -19.27 -2.13
N GLU A 200 -11.99 -18.72 -2.08
CA GLU A 200 -13.18 -19.47 -2.47
C GLU A 200 -13.17 -19.80 -3.96
N ALA A 201 -12.80 -18.85 -4.82
CA ALA A 201 -12.63 -19.10 -6.25
C ALA A 201 -11.59 -20.21 -6.54
N ILE A 202 -10.49 -20.24 -5.78
CA ILE A 202 -9.48 -21.29 -5.89
C ILE A 202 -10.03 -22.66 -5.44
N ARG A 203 -10.82 -22.71 -4.34
CA ARG A 203 -11.48 -23.95 -3.91
C ARG A 203 -12.45 -24.48 -4.95
N MET A 204 -13.28 -23.61 -5.54
CA MET A 204 -14.19 -23.99 -6.63
C MET A 204 -13.46 -24.61 -7.81
N LEU A 205 -12.29 -24.07 -8.16
CA LEU A 205 -11.44 -24.63 -9.21
C LEU A 205 -10.84 -25.98 -8.81
N GLU A 206 -10.33 -26.11 -7.58
CA GLU A 206 -9.75 -27.33 -7.01
C GLU A 206 -10.78 -28.47 -6.94
N GLU A 207 -12.02 -28.16 -6.58
CA GLU A 207 -13.14 -29.07 -6.50
C GLU A 207 -13.75 -29.42 -7.89
N GLY A 208 -13.30 -28.75 -8.94
CA GLY A 208 -13.80 -28.99 -10.30
C GLY A 208 -15.21 -28.46 -10.55
N VAL A 209 -15.66 -27.44 -9.78
CA VAL A 209 -17.00 -26.83 -9.92
C VAL A 209 -17.15 -26.17 -11.29
N ALA A 210 -16.11 -25.44 -11.75
CA ALA A 210 -16.07 -24.82 -13.07
C ALA A 210 -14.62 -24.53 -13.51
N SER A 211 -14.43 -24.14 -14.77
CA SER A 211 -13.14 -23.67 -15.27
C SER A 211 -12.76 -22.30 -14.65
N ALA A 212 -11.45 -21.98 -14.63
CA ALA A 212 -10.99 -20.68 -14.14
C ALA A 212 -11.66 -19.52 -14.88
N SER A 213 -11.85 -19.63 -16.18
CA SER A 213 -12.53 -18.61 -17.00
C SER A 213 -14.02 -18.46 -16.64
N ASP A 214 -14.72 -19.54 -16.34
CA ASP A 214 -16.13 -19.50 -16.01
C ASP A 214 -16.36 -18.95 -14.59
N ILE A 215 -15.50 -19.30 -13.63
CA ILE A 215 -15.51 -18.73 -12.27
C ILE A 215 -15.32 -17.21 -12.33
N ASP A 216 -14.34 -16.74 -13.08
CA ASP A 216 -14.08 -15.31 -13.26
C ASP A 216 -15.23 -14.62 -14.00
N ALA A 217 -15.79 -15.23 -15.06
CA ALA A 217 -16.92 -14.70 -15.80
C ALA A 217 -18.17 -14.53 -14.92
N ALA A 218 -18.41 -15.47 -13.98
CA ALA A 218 -19.54 -15.37 -13.05
C ALA A 218 -19.47 -14.09 -12.20
N MET A 219 -18.28 -13.71 -11.72
CA MET A 219 -18.10 -12.49 -10.93
C MET A 219 -18.11 -11.22 -11.78
N VAL A 220 -17.46 -11.26 -12.94
CA VAL A 220 -17.39 -10.10 -13.85
C VAL A 220 -18.79 -9.79 -14.42
N LEU A 221 -19.51 -10.79 -14.92
CA LEU A 221 -20.78 -10.58 -15.58
C LEU A 221 -21.97 -10.51 -14.61
N GLY A 222 -21.95 -11.37 -13.57
CA GLY A 222 -23.01 -11.45 -12.57
C GLY A 222 -23.00 -10.32 -11.55
N TYR A 223 -21.80 -9.99 -11.03
CA TYR A 223 -21.64 -9.00 -9.96
C TYR A 223 -20.95 -7.71 -10.40
N LYS A 224 -20.59 -7.58 -11.70
CA LYS A 224 -19.93 -6.40 -12.28
C LYS A 224 -18.56 -6.10 -11.68
N PHE A 225 -17.84 -7.12 -11.29
CA PHE A 225 -16.44 -6.95 -10.88
C PHE A 225 -15.61 -6.51 -12.11
N PRO A 226 -14.68 -5.56 -11.95
CA PRO A 226 -13.83 -5.11 -13.06
C PRO A 226 -12.90 -6.21 -13.58
N VAL A 227 -12.56 -7.18 -12.71
CA VAL A 227 -11.69 -8.33 -13.00
C VAL A 227 -12.14 -9.52 -12.15
N GLY A 228 -12.05 -10.72 -12.70
CA GLY A 228 -12.42 -11.94 -11.98
C GLY A 228 -11.42 -12.29 -10.85
N PRO A 229 -11.84 -13.04 -9.82
CA PRO A 229 -11.05 -13.29 -8.62
C PRO A 229 -9.76 -14.08 -8.88
N LEU A 230 -9.75 -15.04 -9.82
CA LEU A 230 -8.57 -15.82 -10.16
C LEU A 230 -7.58 -14.98 -10.97
N ARG A 231 -8.06 -14.20 -11.95
CA ARG A 231 -7.22 -13.26 -12.70
C ARG A 231 -6.64 -12.17 -11.80
N LEU A 232 -7.42 -11.66 -10.84
CA LEU A 232 -6.92 -10.72 -9.84
C LEU A 232 -5.84 -11.34 -8.96
N THR A 233 -5.99 -12.62 -8.59
CA THR A 233 -4.98 -13.37 -7.85
C THR A 233 -3.68 -13.48 -8.63
N ASP A 234 -3.73 -13.77 -9.93
CA ASP A 234 -2.57 -13.79 -10.81
C ASP A 234 -1.89 -12.41 -10.92
N ILE A 235 -2.66 -11.34 -11.01
CA ILE A 235 -2.14 -9.95 -11.09
C ILE A 235 -1.42 -9.56 -9.80
N VAL A 236 -1.97 -9.91 -8.65
CA VAL A 236 -1.36 -9.62 -7.32
C VAL A 236 -0.11 -10.49 -7.10
N GLY A 237 -0.16 -11.73 -7.55
CA GLY A 237 0.86 -12.76 -7.36
C GLY A 237 0.44 -13.81 -6.34
N LEU A 238 0.55 -15.09 -6.74
CA LEU A 238 0.11 -16.22 -5.93
C LEU A 238 0.91 -16.36 -4.63
N ASP A 239 2.21 -16.09 -4.67
CA ASP A 239 3.07 -16.08 -3.47
C ASP A 239 2.65 -15.00 -2.46
N VAL A 240 2.30 -13.81 -2.92
CA VAL A 240 1.76 -12.72 -2.07
C VAL A 240 0.43 -13.16 -1.46
N ARG A 241 -0.47 -13.74 -2.28
CA ARG A 241 -1.76 -14.26 -1.81
C ARG A 241 -1.59 -15.38 -0.79
N LEU A 242 -0.63 -16.29 -1.02
CA LEU A 242 -0.33 -17.38 -0.08
C LEU A 242 0.15 -16.83 1.26
N GLY A 243 1.11 -15.90 1.27
CA GLY A 243 1.60 -15.29 2.51
C GLY A 243 0.50 -14.56 3.30
N ILE A 244 -0.37 -13.79 2.61
CA ILE A 244 -1.52 -13.14 3.27
C ILE A 244 -2.50 -14.20 3.81
N ALA A 245 -2.76 -15.29 3.07
CA ALA A 245 -3.65 -16.36 3.50
C ALA A 245 -3.12 -17.06 4.77
N GLU A 246 -1.84 -17.38 4.81
CA GLU A 246 -1.20 -17.99 5.98
C GLU A 246 -1.25 -17.06 7.20
N TYR A 247 -0.97 -15.79 7.02
CA TYR A 247 -1.13 -14.80 8.09
C TYR A 247 -2.58 -14.72 8.57
N LEU A 248 -3.56 -14.57 7.68
CA LEU A 248 -4.97 -14.50 8.07
C LEU A 248 -5.47 -15.82 8.67
N HIS A 249 -4.97 -16.96 8.21
CA HIS A 249 -5.26 -18.26 8.81
C HIS A 249 -4.78 -18.33 10.26
N SER A 250 -3.56 -17.88 10.55
CA SER A 250 -3.03 -17.84 11.91
C SER A 250 -3.81 -16.93 12.85
N GLN A 251 -4.43 -15.87 12.33
CA GLN A 251 -5.16 -14.86 13.11
C GLN A 251 -6.68 -15.13 13.20
N LEU A 252 -7.28 -15.68 12.14
CA LEU A 252 -8.74 -15.76 11.96
C LEU A 252 -9.25 -17.19 11.78
N GLY A 253 -8.34 -18.18 11.77
CA GLY A 253 -8.65 -19.60 11.72
C GLY A 253 -8.96 -20.13 10.31
N GLU A 254 -9.53 -21.36 10.27
CA GLU A 254 -9.67 -22.23 9.09
C GLU A 254 -10.33 -21.59 7.85
N ARG A 255 -11.18 -20.59 8.03
CA ARG A 255 -11.83 -19.90 6.90
C ARG A 255 -10.85 -19.24 5.94
N PHE A 256 -9.60 -18.98 6.38
CA PHE A 256 -8.53 -18.43 5.58
C PHE A 256 -7.40 -19.44 5.28
N ALA A 257 -7.59 -20.72 5.63
CA ALA A 257 -6.65 -21.76 5.27
C ALA A 257 -6.44 -21.77 3.75
N PRO A 258 -5.18 -21.63 3.26
CA PRO A 258 -4.93 -21.62 1.82
C PRO A 258 -5.21 -22.99 1.23
N PRO A 259 -5.97 -23.06 0.10
CA PRO A 259 -6.20 -24.31 -0.64
C PRO A 259 -4.90 -24.95 -1.11
N GLN A 260 -4.89 -26.27 -1.24
CA GLN A 260 -3.69 -27.01 -1.67
C GLN A 260 -3.23 -26.57 -3.06
N LEU A 261 -4.16 -26.34 -3.98
CA LEU A 261 -3.89 -25.86 -5.34
C LEU A 261 -3.08 -24.54 -5.34
N LEU A 262 -3.34 -23.62 -4.40
CA LEU A 262 -2.55 -22.38 -4.28
C LEU A 262 -1.11 -22.68 -3.87
N ARG A 263 -0.92 -23.57 -2.89
CA ARG A 263 0.40 -24.01 -2.41
C ARG A 263 1.20 -24.69 -3.53
N ASP A 264 0.54 -25.60 -4.27
CA ASP A 264 1.16 -26.37 -5.35
C ASP A 264 1.63 -25.46 -6.49
N LYS A 265 0.81 -24.48 -6.87
CA LYS A 265 1.19 -23.48 -7.89
C LYS A 265 2.38 -22.63 -7.46
N VAL A 266 2.38 -22.14 -6.23
CA VAL A 266 3.51 -21.36 -5.69
C VAL A 266 4.78 -22.21 -5.65
N ALA A 267 4.70 -23.49 -5.20
CA ALA A 267 5.83 -24.41 -5.18
C ALA A 267 6.37 -24.72 -6.58
N ALA A 268 5.49 -24.74 -7.60
CA ALA A 268 5.86 -24.91 -9.00
C ALA A 268 6.43 -23.64 -9.67
N GLY A 269 6.47 -22.49 -8.95
CA GLY A 269 6.92 -21.22 -9.52
C GLY A 269 5.88 -20.55 -10.44
N GLU A 270 4.65 -21.04 -10.47
CA GLU A 270 3.52 -20.44 -11.18
C GLU A 270 2.93 -19.29 -10.36
N LEU A 271 3.60 -18.12 -10.38
CA LEU A 271 3.30 -16.99 -9.49
C LEU A 271 2.33 -15.96 -10.08
N GLY A 272 1.65 -16.28 -11.19
CA GLY A 272 0.75 -15.39 -11.90
C GLY A 272 1.46 -14.57 -12.98
N ARG A 273 0.94 -13.36 -13.26
CA ARG A 273 1.43 -12.51 -14.35
C ARG A 273 2.94 -12.26 -14.30
N LYS A 274 3.52 -12.09 -13.12
CA LYS A 274 4.97 -11.80 -12.96
C LYS A 274 5.89 -12.95 -13.38
N SER A 275 5.39 -14.19 -13.39
CA SER A 275 6.13 -15.38 -13.85
C SER A 275 5.66 -15.89 -15.21
N GLY A 276 4.72 -15.18 -15.87
CA GLY A 276 4.12 -15.57 -17.14
C GLY A 276 3.04 -16.66 -17.01
N ARG A 277 2.81 -17.23 -15.83
CA ARG A 277 1.84 -18.29 -15.61
C ARG A 277 1.30 -18.29 -14.17
N GLY A 278 -0.01 -18.54 -14.04
CA GLY A 278 -0.71 -18.72 -12.77
C GLY A 278 -1.94 -19.59 -12.98
N PHE A 279 -3.13 -19.08 -12.65
CA PHE A 279 -4.40 -19.70 -13.05
C PHE A 279 -4.67 -19.50 -14.55
N PHE A 280 -4.06 -18.46 -15.12
CA PHE A 280 -4.08 -18.15 -16.55
C PHE A 280 -2.67 -18.17 -17.15
N ASP A 281 -2.62 -18.24 -18.48
CA ASP A 281 -1.38 -18.04 -19.23
C ASP A 281 -1.23 -16.55 -19.56
N TRP A 282 -0.08 -15.98 -19.19
CA TRP A 282 0.28 -14.57 -19.35
C TRP A 282 1.49 -14.40 -20.31
N SER A 283 1.92 -15.49 -20.94
CA SER A 283 3.10 -15.48 -21.80
C SER A 283 2.95 -14.64 -23.07
N ALA A 284 1.73 -14.28 -23.42
CA ALA A 284 1.39 -13.49 -24.62
C ALA A 284 0.98 -12.05 -24.33
N GLU A 285 0.96 -11.63 -23.07
CA GLU A 285 0.72 -10.26 -22.61
C GLU A 285 2.08 -9.64 -22.14
#